data_0aaa108dbddddaeb17abcaf54d66ae19
#
_entry.id   0aaa108dbddddaeb17abcaf54d66ae19
#
_cell.length_a   1.000
_cell.length_b   1.000
_cell.length_c   1.000
_cell.angle_alpha   90.00
_cell.angle_beta   90.00
_cell.angle_gamma   90.00
#
_symmetry.space_group_name_H-M   'P 1'
#
loop_
_entity.id
_entity.type
_entity.pdbx_description
1 polymer ?
#
loop_
_entity_poly.entity_id
_entity_poly.type
_entity_poly.pdbx_seq_one_letter_code
_entity_poly.pdbx_strand_id
1 'polypeptide(L)'
;LAEITKETPRWREWLSEKLNPAQPSIASLEPFASPETIVDFEQAYREIEIIHRAVEMVISACVDTPLKITGNTPAKKVNKLLNIRPNPFEDRVRFFRRALLDFHLDGNAFFYYDGNDLYLLPANDVEVVPDPHTFVNHYNYMVTNQQSSDFFGYNKQTRKSESIRFEANEVIHVTNENTNSIFRGTSKLKPLLRLIELYYYMINFQRQFFKNNAIPGFVLTTDNILSKRVKERLLEGWRNSYTTIFDNARHPAILDGGLKIDQFSQVKFQELDFENSIERIQQDMAKALGVPYVLLKSGNNANIDANQKLFYQHTVMPILNQFCSAFMLFFNNGVQIKPDKLSIPALRPDERTQSVYFSTLVNTGIITPNEARTGLGYPSIDGENSIRVPQNITGSATDATQGGRPPNEESETLDEEGTSDEG
;
A
#
# COMPACT_ATOMS: atom_id res chain seq x y z
N LEU A 1 -38.45 15.72 54.50
CA LEU A 1 -37.96 14.46 53.98
C LEU A 1 -36.43 14.47 54.03
N ALA A 2 -35.90 13.85 55.12
CA ALA A 2 -34.46 13.75 55.39
C ALA A 2 -33.90 12.63 54.57
N GLU A 3 -32.91 12.94 53.71
CA GLU A 3 -32.07 11.95 53.03
C GLU A 3 -31.19 11.27 54.08
N ILE A 4 -31.45 9.99 54.30
CA ILE A 4 -30.61 9.12 55.10
C ILE A 4 -29.47 8.65 54.19
N THR A 5 -28.34 9.32 54.28
CA THR A 5 -27.06 8.81 53.73
C THR A 5 -26.68 7.56 54.49
N LYS A 6 -26.86 6.39 53.87
CA LYS A 6 -26.36 5.12 54.40
C LYS A 6 -24.83 5.11 54.26
N GLU A 7 -24.14 5.45 55.34
CA GLU A 7 -22.72 5.18 55.47
C GLU A 7 -22.47 3.68 55.34
N THR A 8 -21.68 3.29 54.35
CA THR A 8 -21.24 1.89 54.21
C THR A 8 -20.40 1.51 55.43
N PRO A 9 -20.71 0.40 56.11
CA PRO A 9 -19.98 0.02 57.31
C PRO A 9 -18.49 -0.16 57.02
N ARG A 10 -17.60 0.42 57.80
CA ARG A 10 -16.13 0.40 57.71
C ARG A 10 -15.54 -1.00 57.55
N TRP A 11 -16.22 -2.04 57.99
CA TRP A 11 -15.77 -3.43 57.82
C TRP A 11 -15.91 -3.91 56.36
N ARG A 12 -16.80 -3.34 55.54
CA ARG A 12 -16.91 -3.64 54.10
C ARG A 12 -15.75 -3.06 53.32
N GLU A 13 -15.30 -1.87 53.64
CA GLU A 13 -14.08 -1.28 53.07
C GLU A 13 -12.85 -2.09 53.43
N TRP A 14 -12.73 -2.47 54.72
CA TRP A 14 -11.65 -3.35 55.18
C TRP A 14 -11.67 -4.73 54.53
N LEU A 15 -12.84 -5.33 54.28
CA LEU A 15 -12.96 -6.60 53.53
C LEU A 15 -12.66 -6.43 52.03
N SER A 16 -13.05 -5.35 51.40
CA SER A 16 -12.72 -5.07 49.99
C SER A 16 -11.23 -4.83 49.80
N GLU A 17 -10.57 -4.23 50.79
CA GLU A 17 -9.12 -4.02 50.79
C GLU A 17 -8.32 -5.31 51.04
N LYS A 18 -8.88 -6.25 51.83
CA LYS A 18 -8.23 -7.54 52.12
C LYS A 18 -8.60 -8.72 51.22
N LEU A 19 -9.80 -8.71 50.66
CA LEU A 19 -10.28 -9.74 49.73
C LEU A 19 -10.05 -9.39 48.27
N ASN A 20 -9.62 -8.18 48.00
CA ASN A 20 -9.00 -7.83 46.73
C ASN A 20 -7.48 -7.93 46.93
N PRO A 21 -6.86 -9.13 46.85
CA PRO A 21 -5.42 -9.19 46.71
C PRO A 21 -5.19 -8.33 45.47
N ALA A 22 -4.40 -7.25 45.62
CA ALA A 22 -3.96 -6.47 44.48
C ALA A 22 -3.64 -7.46 43.38
N GLN A 23 -4.49 -7.51 42.38
CA GLN A 23 -4.15 -8.27 41.18
C GLN A 23 -2.73 -7.85 40.89
N PRO A 24 -1.78 -8.79 40.69
CA PRO A 24 -0.45 -8.43 40.27
C PRO A 24 -0.70 -7.50 39.08
N SER A 25 -0.40 -6.24 39.32
CA SER A 25 -0.72 -5.24 38.32
C SER A 25 -0.07 -5.72 37.04
N ILE A 26 -0.87 -6.07 36.07
CA ILE A 26 -0.52 -6.06 34.64
C ILE A 26 -0.05 -4.65 34.28
N ALA A 27 -0.02 -3.73 35.22
CA ALA A 27 0.46 -2.36 35.22
C ALA A 27 1.98 -2.16 35.04
N SER A 28 2.73 -3.21 34.79
CA SER A 28 4.07 -3.05 34.21
C SER A 28 4.11 -3.36 32.71
N LEU A 29 2.98 -3.71 32.12
CA LEU A 29 2.72 -3.38 30.76
C LEU A 29 2.36 -1.90 30.80
N GLU A 30 3.29 -1.03 30.39
CA GLU A 30 2.92 0.35 30.09
C GLU A 30 1.62 0.28 29.32
N PRO A 31 0.55 0.94 29.79
CA PRO A 31 -0.69 0.94 29.03
C PRO A 31 -0.28 1.42 27.65
N PHE A 32 -0.47 0.59 26.65
CA PHE A 32 -0.44 1.05 25.29
C PHE A 32 -1.29 2.30 25.32
N ALA A 33 -0.67 3.38 24.93
CA ALA A 33 -1.32 4.64 24.89
C ALA A 33 -2.73 4.44 24.33
N SER A 34 -3.70 4.99 25.03
CA SER A 34 -5.10 4.96 24.64
C SER A 34 -5.21 5.25 23.13
N PRO A 35 -6.29 4.85 22.43
CA PRO A 35 -6.45 5.09 21.00
C PRO A 35 -6.34 6.56 20.57
N GLU A 36 -6.16 7.48 21.51
CA GLU A 36 -5.75 8.87 21.33
C GLU A 36 -4.24 9.05 21.19
N THR A 37 -3.42 8.04 21.42
CA THR A 37 -2.01 8.12 21.07
C THR A 37 -1.95 7.99 19.56
N ILE A 38 -1.71 9.11 18.95
CA ILE A 38 -1.48 9.28 17.52
C ILE A 38 -0.41 8.24 17.14
N VAL A 39 -0.85 7.15 16.52
CA VAL A 39 0.09 6.22 15.89
C VAL A 39 0.78 7.05 14.83
N ASP A 40 2.04 7.33 15.03
CA ASP A 40 2.85 7.98 14.03
C ASP A 40 2.97 7.01 12.83
N PHE A 41 2.30 7.36 11.73
CA PHE A 41 2.31 6.55 10.52
C PHE A 41 3.71 6.44 9.93
N GLU A 42 4.56 7.44 10.16
CA GLU A 42 5.95 7.41 9.76
C GLU A 42 6.72 6.36 10.56
N GLN A 43 6.47 6.26 11.86
CA GLN A 43 7.04 5.22 12.71
C GLN A 43 6.53 3.82 12.28
N ALA A 44 5.22 3.66 12.03
CA ALA A 44 4.66 2.40 11.57
C ALA A 44 5.28 1.96 10.23
N TYR A 45 5.49 2.90 9.30
CA TYR A 45 6.18 2.64 8.04
C TYR A 45 7.65 2.22 8.23
N ARG A 46 8.35 2.80 9.21
CA ARG A 46 9.76 2.46 9.49
C ARG A 46 9.93 1.13 10.21
N GLU A 47 9.00 0.75 11.08
CA GLU A 47 9.14 -0.40 12.00
C GLU A 47 8.41 -1.66 11.55
N ILE A 48 7.33 -1.55 10.79
CA ILE A 48 6.52 -2.70 10.35
C ILE A 48 6.90 -3.10 8.93
N GLU A 49 7.59 -4.23 8.80
CA GLU A 49 8.16 -4.69 7.54
C GLU A 49 7.13 -4.84 6.41
N ILE A 50 5.93 -5.34 6.72
CA ILE A 50 4.89 -5.55 5.71
C ILE A 50 4.33 -4.23 5.18
N ILE A 51 4.16 -3.21 6.05
CA ILE A 51 3.72 -1.87 5.66
C ILE A 51 4.79 -1.22 4.80
N HIS A 52 6.05 -1.26 5.27
CA HIS A 52 7.18 -0.73 4.51
C HIS A 52 7.24 -1.34 3.11
N ARG A 53 7.20 -2.67 3.03
CA ARG A 53 7.30 -3.38 1.76
C ARG A 53 6.13 -3.11 0.83
N ALA A 54 4.90 -3.05 1.35
CA ALA A 54 3.71 -2.79 0.56
C ALA A 54 3.71 -1.35 0.01
N VAL A 55 4.00 -0.35 0.84
CA VAL A 55 4.09 1.06 0.42
C VAL A 55 5.21 1.25 -0.60
N GLU A 56 6.40 0.68 -0.37
CA GLU A 56 7.52 0.74 -1.31
C GLU A 56 7.20 0.09 -2.67
N MET A 57 6.45 -1.00 -2.68
CA MET A 57 6.01 -1.65 -3.92
C MET A 57 5.07 -0.73 -4.72
N VAL A 58 4.12 -0.07 -4.06
CA VAL A 58 3.21 0.89 -4.72
C VAL A 58 3.98 2.08 -5.25
N ILE A 59 4.86 2.67 -4.44
CA ILE A 59 5.67 3.83 -4.83
C ILE A 59 6.55 3.48 -6.04
N SER A 60 7.26 2.36 -6.00
CA SER A 60 8.13 1.93 -7.10
C SER A 60 7.33 1.71 -8.38
N ALA A 61 6.19 1.02 -8.32
CA ALA A 61 5.33 0.81 -9.48
C ALA A 61 4.78 2.12 -10.07
N CYS A 62 4.43 3.09 -9.22
CA CYS A 62 4.01 4.42 -9.67
C CYS A 62 5.14 5.19 -10.35
N VAL A 63 6.34 5.18 -9.74
CA VAL A 63 7.50 5.89 -10.27
C VAL A 63 8.01 5.27 -11.58
N ASP A 64 8.00 3.95 -11.70
CA ASP A 64 8.45 3.26 -12.91
C ASP A 64 7.49 3.45 -14.10
N THR A 65 6.26 3.90 -13.84
CA THR A 65 5.29 4.18 -14.91
C THR A 65 5.53 5.57 -15.49
N PRO A 66 5.91 5.71 -16.78
CA PRO A 66 6.07 7.01 -17.42
C PRO A 66 4.71 7.66 -17.69
N LEU A 67 4.70 8.99 -17.76
CA LEU A 67 3.51 9.76 -18.08
C LEU A 67 3.51 10.16 -19.57
N LYS A 68 2.44 9.82 -20.27
CA LYS A 68 2.22 10.28 -21.65
C LYS A 68 1.60 11.67 -21.60
N ILE A 69 2.36 12.65 -22.11
CA ILE A 69 1.95 14.07 -22.11
C ILE A 69 1.75 14.50 -23.56
N THR A 70 0.54 14.97 -23.85
CA THR A 70 0.15 15.44 -25.18
C THR A 70 -0.47 16.83 -25.10
N GLY A 71 -0.36 17.62 -26.16
CA GLY A 71 -0.88 18.99 -26.22
C GLY A 71 0.08 19.95 -26.93
N ASN A 72 -0.19 21.24 -26.79
CA ASN A 72 0.55 22.32 -27.45
C ASN A 72 1.91 22.63 -26.80
N THR A 73 2.49 23.79 -27.09
CA THR A 73 3.83 24.23 -26.64
C THR A 73 4.12 24.01 -25.15
N PRO A 74 3.17 24.22 -24.19
CA PRO A 74 3.41 23.94 -22.78
C PRO A 74 3.70 22.47 -22.48
N ALA A 75 3.21 21.52 -23.30
CA ALA A 75 3.39 20.09 -23.10
C ALA A 75 4.86 19.67 -23.05
N LYS A 76 5.74 20.31 -23.84
CA LYS A 76 7.18 20.02 -23.81
C LYS A 76 7.82 20.39 -22.47
N LYS A 77 7.43 21.55 -21.89
CA LYS A 77 7.91 21.98 -20.58
C LYS A 77 7.42 21.06 -19.48
N VAL A 78 6.12 20.74 -19.50
CA VAL A 78 5.50 19.82 -18.53
C VAL A 78 6.10 18.42 -18.65
N ASN A 79 6.37 17.94 -19.85
CA ASN A 79 7.04 16.65 -20.06
C ASN A 79 8.46 16.62 -19.46
N LYS A 80 9.21 17.71 -19.61
CA LYS A 80 10.53 17.84 -18.97
C LYS A 80 10.42 17.76 -17.45
N LEU A 81 9.46 18.49 -16.85
CA LEU A 81 9.26 18.53 -15.39
C LEU A 81 8.81 17.18 -14.83
N LEU A 82 7.88 16.49 -15.49
CA LEU A 82 7.28 15.28 -14.92
C LEU A 82 7.98 13.99 -15.31
N ASN A 83 8.65 13.93 -16.47
CA ASN A 83 9.30 12.72 -16.95
C ASN A 83 10.84 12.75 -16.91
N ILE A 84 11.46 13.92 -16.88
CA ILE A 84 12.92 14.03 -16.99
C ILE A 84 13.49 14.59 -15.67
N ARG A 85 13.19 15.85 -15.35
CA ARG A 85 13.80 16.55 -14.23
C ARG A 85 12.87 17.63 -13.70
N PRO A 86 12.36 17.51 -12.46
CA PRO A 86 11.45 18.50 -11.86
C PRO A 86 12.19 19.78 -11.46
N ASN A 87 13.41 19.70 -10.94
CA ASN A 87 14.21 20.84 -10.49
C ASN A 87 15.72 20.56 -10.64
N PRO A 88 16.61 21.55 -10.45
CA PRO A 88 18.05 21.39 -10.57
C PRO A 88 18.70 20.43 -9.55
N PHE A 89 18.01 20.11 -8.44
CA PHE A 89 18.58 19.40 -7.30
C PHE A 89 18.17 17.92 -7.22
N GLU A 90 17.06 17.55 -7.87
CA GLU A 90 16.48 16.21 -7.75
C GLU A 90 16.18 15.63 -9.13
N ASP A 91 16.42 14.33 -9.28
CA ASP A 91 15.92 13.55 -10.39
C ASP A 91 14.43 13.20 -10.22
N ARG A 92 13.81 12.73 -11.30
CA ARG A 92 12.39 12.34 -11.32
C ARG A 92 12.07 11.26 -10.27
N VAL A 93 12.94 10.25 -10.16
CA VAL A 93 12.69 9.08 -9.30
C VAL A 93 12.64 9.50 -7.84
N ARG A 94 13.69 10.20 -7.38
CA ARG A 94 13.77 10.67 -5.99
C ARG A 94 12.63 11.63 -5.63
N PHE A 95 12.31 12.54 -6.53
CA PHE A 95 11.26 13.53 -6.34
C PHE A 95 9.88 12.88 -6.16
N PHE A 96 9.47 12.02 -7.09
CA PHE A 96 8.16 11.36 -7.02
C PHE A 96 8.08 10.30 -5.92
N ARG A 97 9.18 9.62 -5.56
CA ARG A 97 9.21 8.73 -4.39
C ARG A 97 8.84 9.47 -3.11
N ARG A 98 9.41 10.64 -2.89
CA ARG A 98 9.10 11.47 -1.72
C ARG A 98 7.65 11.96 -1.75
N ALA A 99 7.19 12.47 -2.88
CA ALA A 99 5.81 12.93 -3.03
C ALA A 99 4.76 11.82 -2.80
N LEU A 100 5.03 10.62 -3.32
CA LEU A 100 4.16 9.46 -3.11
C LEU A 100 4.23 8.94 -1.67
N LEU A 101 5.39 9.04 -1.01
CA LEU A 101 5.53 8.71 0.40
C LEU A 101 4.68 9.63 1.26
N ASP A 102 4.79 10.94 1.08
CA ASP A 102 3.96 11.95 1.77
C ASP A 102 2.48 11.68 1.52
N PHE A 103 2.11 11.38 0.27
CA PHE A 103 0.74 11.04 -0.10
C PHE A 103 0.22 9.77 0.63
N HIS A 104 1.06 8.77 0.87
CA HIS A 104 0.64 7.56 1.59
C HIS A 104 0.58 7.79 3.11
N LEU A 105 1.56 8.51 3.67
CA LEU A 105 1.68 8.70 5.11
C LEU A 105 0.79 9.81 5.66
N ASP A 106 0.72 10.95 4.98
CA ASP A 106 -0.10 12.11 5.38
C ASP A 106 -1.45 12.17 4.63
N GLY A 107 -1.51 11.64 3.43
CA GLY A 107 -2.66 11.74 2.53
C GLY A 107 -2.61 12.95 1.61
N ASN A 108 -1.54 13.71 1.61
CA ASN A 108 -1.36 14.91 0.81
C ASN A 108 0.01 14.93 0.15
N ALA A 109 0.11 15.55 -1.02
CA ALA A 109 1.38 15.91 -1.64
C ALA A 109 1.25 17.34 -2.20
N PHE A 110 2.17 18.20 -1.79
CA PHE A 110 2.19 19.62 -2.18
C PHE A 110 3.39 19.92 -3.06
N PHE A 111 3.15 20.49 -4.22
CA PHE A 111 4.19 20.85 -5.16
C PHE A 111 4.14 22.36 -5.41
N TYR A 112 5.21 23.03 -5.09
CA TYR A 112 5.39 24.44 -5.42
C TYR A 112 5.98 24.59 -6.82
N TYR A 113 5.39 25.43 -7.64
CA TYR A 113 5.83 25.75 -8.99
C TYR A 113 6.26 27.22 -9.08
N ASP A 114 7.53 27.45 -9.32
CA ASP A 114 8.11 28.81 -9.40
C ASP A 114 7.98 29.46 -10.80
N GLY A 115 7.22 28.82 -11.71
CA GLY A 115 7.13 29.22 -13.11
C GLY A 115 8.09 28.46 -14.03
N ASN A 116 9.15 27.84 -13.54
CA ASN A 116 10.12 27.06 -14.30
C ASN A 116 10.33 25.66 -13.78
N ASP A 117 10.48 25.50 -12.50
CA ASP A 117 10.84 24.26 -11.81
C ASP A 117 9.77 23.88 -10.78
N LEU A 118 9.74 22.63 -10.40
CA LEU A 118 8.79 22.05 -9.46
C LEU A 118 9.50 21.58 -8.20
N TYR A 119 9.04 22.00 -7.04
CA TYR A 119 9.62 21.67 -5.74
C TYR A 119 8.58 20.97 -4.87
N LEU A 120 9.00 19.95 -4.12
CA LEU A 120 8.14 19.27 -3.17
C LEU A 120 8.20 19.97 -1.81
N LEU A 121 7.03 20.34 -1.28
CA LEU A 121 6.89 20.84 0.08
C LEU A 121 6.51 19.65 1.00
N PRO A 122 7.22 19.40 2.12
CA PRO A 122 6.87 18.35 3.07
C PRO A 122 5.43 18.53 3.57
N ALA A 123 4.62 17.48 3.46
CA ALA A 123 3.18 17.57 3.74
C ALA A 123 2.87 17.95 5.19
N ASN A 124 3.70 17.54 6.14
CA ASN A 124 3.54 17.85 7.55
C ASN A 124 3.75 19.34 7.88
N ASP A 125 4.50 20.06 7.04
CA ASP A 125 4.88 21.46 7.28
C ASP A 125 3.99 22.44 6.51
N VAL A 126 3.01 21.95 5.73
CA VAL A 126 2.09 22.79 4.95
C VAL A 126 0.73 22.86 5.60
N GLU A 127 0.25 24.07 5.86
CA GLU A 127 -1.10 24.36 6.31
C GLU A 127 -1.92 24.92 5.17
N VAL A 128 -3.12 24.40 4.95
CA VAL A 128 -4.07 24.90 3.94
C VAL A 128 -5.01 25.90 4.60
N VAL A 129 -5.00 27.15 4.13
CA VAL A 129 -5.90 28.19 4.64
C VAL A 129 -7.11 28.30 3.72
N PRO A 130 -8.31 27.89 4.20
CA PRO A 130 -9.52 27.92 3.38
C PRO A 130 -10.05 29.34 3.18
N ASP A 131 -10.81 29.53 2.11
CA ASP A 131 -11.55 30.75 1.80
C ASP A 131 -12.96 30.40 1.33
N PRO A 132 -14.00 31.06 1.86
CA PRO A 132 -15.39 30.78 1.49
C PRO A 132 -15.72 31.06 0.02
N HIS A 133 -14.97 31.93 -0.64
CA HIS A 133 -15.25 32.36 -2.03
C HIS A 133 -14.37 31.63 -3.05
N THR A 134 -13.09 31.45 -2.74
CA THR A 134 -12.10 30.85 -3.65
C THR A 134 -11.73 29.42 -3.32
N PHE A 135 -12.34 28.84 -2.29
CA PHE A 135 -12.09 27.51 -1.74
C PHE A 135 -10.75 27.43 -0.96
N VAL A 136 -9.63 27.78 -1.56
CA VAL A 136 -8.31 27.90 -0.91
C VAL A 136 -7.80 29.32 -1.11
N ASN A 137 -7.48 30.01 -0.02
CA ASN A 137 -6.88 31.32 -0.05
C ASN A 137 -5.39 31.23 -0.37
N HIS A 138 -4.65 30.53 0.48
CA HIS A 138 -3.21 30.35 0.34
C HIS A 138 -2.74 29.14 1.14
N TYR A 139 -1.45 28.78 0.95
CA TYR A 139 -0.76 27.74 1.71
C TYR A 139 0.32 28.37 2.57
N ASN A 140 0.35 28.02 3.84
CA ASN A 140 1.42 28.43 4.76
C ASN A 140 2.41 27.27 4.89
N TYR A 141 3.65 27.49 4.50
CA TYR A 141 4.73 26.53 4.72
C TYR A 141 5.53 26.92 5.95
N MET A 142 5.55 26.06 6.95
CA MET A 142 6.29 26.22 8.20
C MET A 142 7.72 25.70 8.02
N VAL A 143 8.69 26.59 7.87
CA VAL A 143 10.10 26.19 7.80
C VAL A 143 10.55 25.74 9.18
N THR A 144 10.52 24.42 9.42
CA THR A 144 11.03 23.85 10.66
C THR A 144 12.52 23.62 10.53
N ASN A 145 13.33 24.44 11.19
CA ASN A 145 14.80 24.33 11.21
C ASN A 145 15.36 23.05 11.88
N GLN A 146 14.58 21.97 11.90
CA GLN A 146 15.02 20.69 12.46
C GLN A 146 16.07 19.97 11.60
N GLN A 147 16.08 20.22 10.29
CA GLN A 147 17.02 19.56 9.38
C GLN A 147 18.43 20.20 9.37
N SER A 148 18.57 21.44 9.83
CA SER A 148 19.87 22.11 9.89
C SER A 148 20.68 21.80 11.16
N SER A 149 20.03 21.35 12.25
CA SER A 149 20.73 21.09 13.52
C SER A 149 21.46 19.75 13.56
N ASP A 150 20.97 18.73 12.82
CA ASP A 150 21.58 17.41 12.83
C ASP A 150 22.78 17.30 11.88
N PHE A 151 22.86 18.16 10.86
CA PHE A 151 23.96 18.12 9.89
C PHE A 151 25.17 18.98 10.27
N PHE A 152 25.02 20.03 11.09
CA PHE A 152 26.07 20.97 11.43
C PHE A 152 26.33 21.16 12.93
N GLY A 153 25.74 20.41 13.83
CA GLY A 153 26.07 20.45 15.26
C GLY A 153 25.80 21.81 15.95
N TYR A 154 24.90 22.64 15.40
CA TYR A 154 24.60 23.95 15.95
C TYR A 154 23.49 23.91 17.03
N ASN A 155 23.76 24.63 18.12
CA ASN A 155 23.00 24.71 19.34
C ASN A 155 21.49 24.98 19.20
N LYS A 156 20.74 24.24 19.98
CA LYS A 156 19.29 24.21 20.23
C LYS A 156 18.69 25.50 20.84
N GLN A 157 19.08 26.69 20.43
CA GLN A 157 18.51 27.93 20.98
C GLN A 157 17.92 28.82 19.87
N THR A 158 16.59 29.07 20.05
CA THR A 158 15.71 29.94 19.25
C THR A 158 15.14 29.30 17.96
N ARG A 159 14.09 28.49 18.11
CA ARG A 159 13.15 28.17 17.05
C ARG A 159 12.31 29.40 16.71
N LYS A 160 12.74 30.20 15.76
CA LYS A 160 11.80 31.03 15.00
C LYS A 160 11.29 30.17 13.86
N SER A 161 10.05 29.72 13.94
CA SER A 161 9.33 29.18 12.80
C SER A 161 9.03 30.36 11.86
N GLU A 162 9.73 30.44 10.74
CA GLU A 162 9.35 31.36 9.67
C GLU A 162 8.30 30.66 8.81
N SER A 163 7.12 31.28 8.69
CA SER A 163 6.09 30.82 7.75
C SER A 163 6.29 31.53 6.41
N ILE A 164 6.36 30.73 5.35
CA ILE A 164 6.36 31.24 3.97
C ILE A 164 4.96 31.04 3.40
N ARG A 165 4.37 32.10 2.91
CA ARG A 165 3.07 32.07 2.27
C ARG A 165 3.23 31.83 0.77
N PHE A 166 2.51 30.83 0.25
CA PHE A 166 2.36 30.56 -1.18
C PHE A 166 0.92 30.82 -1.61
N GLU A 167 0.73 31.45 -2.75
CA GLU A 167 -0.59 31.68 -3.30
C GLU A 167 -1.20 30.36 -3.86
N ALA A 168 -2.53 30.28 -3.91
CA ALA A 168 -3.23 29.06 -4.34
C ALA A 168 -2.88 28.63 -5.78
N ASN A 169 -2.51 29.58 -6.64
CA ASN A 169 -2.09 29.34 -8.03
C ASN A 169 -0.62 28.95 -8.20
N GLU A 170 0.15 28.89 -7.14
CA GLU A 170 1.57 28.48 -7.16
C GLU A 170 1.77 27.04 -6.64
N VAL A 171 0.74 26.47 -6.00
CA VAL A 171 0.83 25.15 -5.36
C VAL A 171 -0.11 24.16 -6.04
N ILE A 172 0.44 23.01 -6.44
CA ILE A 172 -0.33 21.87 -6.88
C ILE A 172 -0.55 20.96 -5.67
N HIS A 173 -1.79 20.78 -5.30
CA HIS A 173 -2.17 19.97 -4.15
C HIS A 173 -2.85 18.68 -4.61
N VAL A 174 -2.23 17.54 -4.33
CA VAL A 174 -2.81 16.21 -4.54
C VAL A 174 -3.29 15.68 -3.20
N THR A 175 -4.59 15.44 -3.08
CA THR A 175 -5.20 14.99 -1.82
C THR A 175 -5.79 13.60 -1.95
N ASN A 176 -5.63 12.78 -0.92
CA ASN A 176 -6.42 11.56 -0.77
C ASN A 176 -7.81 11.92 -0.19
N GLU A 177 -8.79 11.03 -0.38
CA GLU A 177 -10.13 11.25 0.16
C GLU A 177 -10.14 11.37 1.69
N ASN A 178 -10.93 12.31 2.20
CA ASN A 178 -11.11 12.52 3.62
C ASN A 178 -12.58 12.85 3.93
N THR A 179 -13.21 12.07 4.78
CA THR A 179 -14.60 12.26 5.18
C THR A 179 -14.81 13.45 6.13
N ASN A 180 -13.75 13.90 6.80
CA ASN A 180 -13.82 14.95 7.83
C ASN A 180 -13.38 16.33 7.32
N SER A 181 -12.65 16.38 6.23
CA SER A 181 -12.13 17.62 5.64
C SER A 181 -12.07 17.52 4.13
N ILE A 182 -12.47 18.60 3.46
CA ILE A 182 -12.34 18.74 2.01
C ILE A 182 -11.01 19.40 1.61
N PHE A 183 -10.33 20.03 2.56
CA PHE A 183 -9.10 20.79 2.32
C PHE A 183 -7.84 19.99 2.51
N ARG A 184 -7.90 18.90 3.28
CA ARG A 184 -6.75 18.08 3.59
C ARG A 184 -7.10 16.61 3.53
N GLY A 185 -6.30 15.84 2.84
CA GLY A 185 -6.45 14.41 2.69
C GLY A 185 -6.19 13.64 3.98
N THR A 186 -6.44 12.35 3.96
CA THR A 186 -6.16 11.46 5.09
C THR A 186 -5.19 10.35 4.65
N SER A 187 -4.31 9.94 5.57
CA SER A 187 -3.34 8.87 5.35
C SER A 187 -4.00 7.58 4.84
N LYS A 188 -3.36 6.91 3.92
CA LYS A 188 -3.74 5.57 3.48
C LYS A 188 -3.56 4.51 4.57
N LEU A 189 -2.76 4.81 5.59
CA LEU A 189 -2.55 3.95 6.76
C LEU A 189 -3.64 4.10 7.83
N LYS A 190 -4.47 5.14 7.76
CA LYS A 190 -5.51 5.39 8.79
C LYS A 190 -6.46 4.20 9.02
N PRO A 191 -6.94 3.48 8.00
CA PRO A 191 -7.77 2.29 8.21
C PRO A 191 -7.03 1.15 8.92
N LEU A 192 -5.71 1.16 8.93
CA LEU A 192 -4.86 0.12 9.51
C LEU A 192 -4.56 0.33 11.00
N LEU A 193 -4.97 1.44 11.61
CA LEU A 193 -4.62 1.78 13.00
C LEU A 193 -4.81 0.62 13.98
N ARG A 194 -5.97 -0.05 13.94
CA ARG A 194 -6.27 -1.16 14.84
C ARG A 194 -5.42 -2.40 14.55
N LEU A 195 -5.09 -2.65 13.28
CA LEU A 195 -4.23 -3.77 12.89
C LEU A 195 -2.77 -3.50 13.30
N ILE A 196 -2.31 -2.26 13.16
CA ILE A 196 -0.98 -1.81 13.60
C ILE A 196 -0.86 -1.98 15.11
N GLU A 197 -1.84 -1.53 15.86
CA GLU A 197 -1.89 -1.66 17.31
C GLU A 197 -1.86 -3.14 17.73
N LEU A 198 -2.73 -3.97 17.14
CA LEU A 198 -2.78 -5.40 17.41
C LEU A 198 -1.45 -6.09 17.08
N TYR A 199 -0.82 -5.73 15.95
CA TYR A 199 0.50 -6.25 15.56
C TYR A 199 1.56 -5.93 16.62
N TYR A 200 1.61 -4.67 17.10
CA TYR A 200 2.54 -4.28 18.17
C TYR A 200 2.29 -5.05 19.47
N TYR A 201 1.02 -5.27 19.85
CA TYR A 201 0.69 -6.09 21.03
C TYR A 201 1.21 -7.51 20.89
N MET A 202 1.00 -8.14 19.74
CA MET A 202 1.42 -9.53 19.51
C MET A 202 2.95 -9.67 19.50
N ILE A 203 3.65 -8.78 18.81
CA ILE A 203 5.12 -8.78 18.76
C ILE A 203 5.70 -8.50 20.15
N ASN A 204 5.16 -7.55 20.89
CA ASN A 204 5.60 -7.27 22.25
C ASN A 204 5.31 -8.42 23.20
N PHE A 205 4.17 -9.09 23.08
CA PHE A 205 3.87 -10.28 23.85
C PHE A 205 4.89 -11.38 23.56
N GLN A 206 5.17 -11.69 22.29
CA GLN A 206 6.19 -12.67 21.91
C GLN A 206 7.56 -12.28 22.48
N ARG A 207 7.96 -11.02 22.34
CA ARG A 207 9.23 -10.51 22.88
C ARG A 207 9.33 -10.70 24.39
N GLN A 208 8.27 -10.34 25.13
CA GLN A 208 8.22 -10.53 26.59
C GLN A 208 8.25 -12.02 26.97
N PHE A 209 7.52 -12.84 26.22
CA PHE A 209 7.49 -14.28 26.44
C PHE A 209 8.89 -14.88 26.30
N PHE A 210 9.60 -14.56 25.22
CA PHE A 210 10.97 -15.04 25.02
C PHE A 210 11.97 -14.43 26.02
N LYS A 211 11.82 -13.14 26.36
CA LYS A 211 12.68 -12.46 27.33
C LYS A 211 12.55 -13.09 28.74
N ASN A 212 11.38 -13.56 29.08
CA ASN A 212 11.10 -14.20 30.37
C ASN A 212 11.29 -15.72 30.32
N ASN A 213 12.10 -16.26 29.40
CA ASN A 213 12.43 -17.68 29.21
C ASN A 213 11.23 -18.58 28.90
N ALA A 214 10.19 -18.04 28.31
CA ALA A 214 8.99 -18.79 27.91
C ALA A 214 8.36 -19.61 29.05
N ILE A 215 8.69 -19.33 30.32
CA ILE A 215 8.15 -20.03 31.47
C ILE A 215 6.96 -19.21 31.97
N PRO A 216 5.73 -19.66 31.75
CA PRO A 216 4.57 -19.09 32.44
C PRO A 216 4.78 -19.24 33.91
N GLY A 217 4.50 -18.23 34.69
CA GLY A 217 4.79 -18.18 36.11
C GLY A 217 4.47 -19.47 36.82
N PHE A 218 5.45 -20.07 37.41
CA PHE A 218 5.22 -21.09 38.42
C PHE A 218 4.96 -20.42 39.75
N VAL A 219 4.14 -21.04 40.53
CA VAL A 219 3.86 -20.63 41.90
C VAL A 219 4.68 -21.52 42.81
N LEU A 220 5.47 -20.88 43.67
CA LEU A 220 6.10 -21.56 44.79
C LEU A 220 5.07 -21.68 45.87
N THR A 221 4.55 -22.88 46.10
CA THR A 221 3.64 -23.20 47.21
C THR A 221 4.39 -23.79 48.39
N THR A 222 3.98 -23.46 49.59
CA THR A 222 4.49 -24.03 50.83
C THR A 222 3.39 -24.10 51.85
N ASP A 223 3.40 -25.17 52.63
CA ASP A 223 2.46 -25.38 53.74
C ASP A 223 2.79 -24.47 54.95
N ASN A 224 3.96 -23.85 54.95
CA ASN A 224 4.41 -22.97 56.05
C ASN A 224 4.09 -21.47 55.76
N ILE A 225 3.70 -20.73 56.80
CA ILE A 225 3.50 -19.30 56.72
C ILE A 225 4.86 -18.60 56.66
N LEU A 226 5.20 -18.06 55.45
CA LEU A 226 6.43 -17.33 55.26
C LEU A 226 6.27 -15.87 55.69
N SER A 227 7.26 -15.34 56.44
CA SER A 227 7.31 -13.88 56.73
C SER A 227 7.63 -13.09 55.44
N LYS A 228 7.22 -11.80 55.45
CA LYS A 228 7.45 -10.91 54.30
C LYS A 228 8.95 -10.87 53.86
N ARG A 229 9.83 -10.79 54.84
CA ARG A 229 11.29 -10.78 54.61
C ARG A 229 11.80 -12.05 53.94
N VAL A 230 11.23 -13.22 54.26
CA VAL A 230 11.62 -14.51 53.63
C VAL A 230 11.09 -14.55 52.19
N LYS A 231 9.86 -14.08 51.93
CA LYS A 231 9.28 -13.98 50.60
C LYS A 231 10.13 -13.07 49.67
N GLU A 232 10.52 -11.92 50.16
CA GLU A 232 11.39 -10.99 49.41
C GLU A 232 12.74 -11.60 49.08
N ARG A 233 13.38 -12.25 50.05
CA ARG A 233 14.66 -12.95 49.85
C ARG A 233 14.57 -14.11 48.84
N LEU A 234 13.48 -14.88 48.87
CA LEU A 234 13.25 -15.97 47.93
C LEU A 234 13.03 -15.40 46.49
N LEU A 235 12.26 -14.33 46.35
CA LEU A 235 12.06 -13.67 45.06
C LEU A 235 13.35 -13.06 44.50
N GLU A 236 14.17 -12.46 45.36
CA GLU A 236 15.44 -11.88 44.97
C GLU A 236 16.48 -12.99 44.60
N GLY A 237 16.58 -14.05 45.39
CA GLY A 237 17.41 -15.20 45.10
C GLY A 237 16.98 -15.88 43.79
N TRP A 238 15.68 -16.01 43.57
CA TRP A 238 15.14 -16.52 42.30
C TRP A 238 15.49 -15.65 41.11
N ARG A 239 15.27 -14.34 41.23
CA ARG A 239 15.67 -13.35 40.18
C ARG A 239 17.13 -13.47 39.82
N ASN A 240 17.99 -13.49 40.83
CA ASN A 240 19.43 -13.50 40.60
C ASN A 240 19.95 -14.80 40.00
N SER A 241 19.26 -15.92 40.28
CA SER A 241 19.69 -17.25 39.83
C SER A 241 19.09 -17.68 38.48
N TYR A 242 17.93 -17.18 38.10
CA TYR A 242 17.17 -17.72 36.96
C TYR A 242 16.70 -16.68 35.92
N THR A 243 17.01 -15.39 36.09
CA THR A 243 16.57 -14.37 35.15
C THR A 243 17.55 -14.07 34.02
N THR A 244 18.77 -14.55 34.09
CA THR A 244 19.79 -14.28 33.07
C THR A 244 19.86 -15.41 32.06
N ILE A 245 19.43 -15.15 30.83
CA ILE A 245 19.31 -16.13 29.75
C ILE A 245 20.65 -16.78 29.35
N PHE A 246 21.76 -16.09 29.58
CA PHE A 246 23.05 -16.51 29.04
C PHE A 246 23.99 -17.24 30.02
N ASP A 247 23.85 -17.08 31.34
CA ASP A 247 24.84 -17.60 32.30
C ASP A 247 24.30 -18.63 33.27
N ASN A 248 23.02 -18.66 33.60
CA ASN A 248 22.49 -19.46 34.71
C ASN A 248 21.39 -20.49 34.36
N ALA A 249 21.10 -20.71 33.08
CA ALA A 249 20.00 -21.59 32.64
C ALA A 249 20.21 -23.11 32.96
N ARG A 250 21.32 -23.49 33.56
CA ARG A 250 21.66 -24.90 33.83
C ARG A 250 21.79 -25.26 35.33
N HIS A 251 21.55 -24.32 36.23
CA HIS A 251 21.61 -24.65 37.63
C HIS A 251 20.28 -25.22 38.13
N PRO A 252 20.29 -26.42 38.75
CA PRO A 252 19.08 -26.98 39.33
C PRO A 252 18.61 -26.10 40.49
N ALA A 253 17.31 -25.82 40.55
CA ALA A 253 16.71 -25.13 41.69
C ALA A 253 16.69 -26.09 42.90
N ILE A 254 17.36 -25.72 43.98
CA ILE A 254 17.25 -26.45 45.25
C ILE A 254 16.17 -25.73 46.07
N LEU A 255 15.08 -26.43 46.33
CA LEU A 255 13.98 -25.97 47.15
C LEU A 255 14.09 -26.59 48.55
N ASP A 256 14.15 -25.76 49.57
CA ASP A 256 14.21 -26.14 50.96
C ASP A 256 12.94 -25.71 51.71
N GLY A 257 12.67 -26.31 52.89
CA GLY A 257 11.56 -25.88 53.73
C GLY A 257 10.14 -26.21 53.23
N GLY A 258 10.00 -27.29 52.43
CA GLY A 258 8.67 -27.74 51.95
C GLY A 258 8.09 -26.89 50.81
N LEU A 259 8.94 -26.14 50.12
CA LEU A 259 8.55 -25.42 48.90
C LEU A 259 8.30 -26.42 47.75
N LYS A 260 7.15 -26.31 47.11
CA LYS A 260 6.77 -27.06 45.92
C LYS A 260 6.62 -26.12 44.75
N ILE A 261 6.98 -26.56 43.56
CA ILE A 261 6.73 -25.81 42.33
C ILE A 261 5.42 -26.36 41.75
N ASP A 262 4.38 -25.54 41.78
CA ASP A 262 3.15 -25.83 41.07
C ASP A 262 3.18 -25.05 39.76
N GLN A 263 3.14 -25.77 38.66
CA GLN A 263 3.02 -25.13 37.34
C GLN A 263 1.55 -24.76 37.12
N PHE A 264 1.28 -23.47 36.99
CA PHE A 264 0.02 -23.03 36.37
C PHE A 264 -0.06 -23.61 34.97
N SER A 265 -1.25 -24.07 34.57
CA SER A 265 -1.55 -24.70 33.28
C SER A 265 -0.75 -24.02 32.18
N GLN A 266 0.20 -24.73 31.63
CA GLN A 266 1.03 -24.26 30.52
C GLN A 266 0.08 -24.10 29.33
N VAL A 267 -0.34 -22.86 29.02
CA VAL A 267 -0.79 -22.56 27.68
C VAL A 267 0.42 -22.78 26.79
N LYS A 268 0.44 -23.89 26.07
CA LYS A 268 1.57 -24.21 25.19
C LYS A 268 1.62 -23.11 24.15
N PHE A 269 2.81 -22.59 23.87
CA PHE A 269 3.01 -21.56 22.83
C PHE A 269 2.36 -21.95 21.51
N GLN A 270 2.36 -23.26 21.20
CA GLN A 270 1.70 -23.83 20.02
C GLN A 270 0.17 -23.68 20.05
N GLU A 271 -0.46 -23.62 21.23
CA GLU A 271 -1.91 -23.45 21.37
C GLU A 271 -2.37 -21.99 21.13
N LEU A 272 -1.44 -21.04 21.15
CA LEU A 272 -1.73 -19.62 20.94
C LEU A 272 -1.79 -19.22 19.47
N ASP A 273 -1.42 -20.13 18.54
CA ASP A 273 -1.49 -19.96 17.08
C ASP A 273 -1.00 -18.57 16.58
N PHE A 274 0.07 -18.07 17.21
CA PHE A 274 0.59 -16.73 16.91
C PHE A 274 1.07 -16.58 15.49
N GLU A 275 1.67 -17.63 14.91
CA GLU A 275 2.22 -17.58 13.56
C GLU A 275 1.12 -17.30 12.52
N ASN A 276 0.05 -18.08 12.56
CA ASN A 276 -1.09 -17.88 11.65
C ASN A 276 -1.81 -16.54 11.90
N SER A 277 -1.88 -16.12 13.16
CA SER A 277 -2.51 -14.85 13.54
C SER A 277 -1.70 -13.66 13.03
N ILE A 278 -0.38 -13.67 13.15
CA ILE A 278 0.50 -12.63 12.61
C ILE A 278 0.44 -12.61 11.08
N GLU A 279 0.51 -13.78 10.43
CA GLU A 279 0.40 -13.85 8.97
C GLU A 279 -0.94 -13.29 8.48
N ARG A 280 -2.03 -13.60 9.18
CA ARG A 280 -3.36 -13.05 8.85
C ARG A 280 -3.40 -11.52 8.97
N ILE A 281 -2.84 -10.96 10.04
CA ILE A 281 -2.74 -9.50 10.21
C ILE A 281 -1.91 -8.88 9.08
N GLN A 282 -0.78 -9.48 8.71
CA GLN A 282 0.04 -9.02 7.60
C GLN A 282 -0.72 -9.08 6.26
N GLN A 283 -1.49 -10.15 6.02
CA GLN A 283 -2.34 -10.26 4.85
C GLN A 283 -3.40 -9.16 4.79
N ASP A 284 -4.05 -8.87 5.92
CA ASP A 284 -5.08 -7.85 5.99
C ASP A 284 -4.50 -6.43 5.84
N MET A 285 -3.30 -6.17 6.38
CA MET A 285 -2.57 -4.93 6.13
C MET A 285 -2.22 -4.75 4.65
N ALA A 286 -1.69 -5.79 4.00
CA ALA A 286 -1.36 -5.75 2.58
C ALA A 286 -2.60 -5.49 1.71
N LYS A 287 -3.72 -6.17 1.99
CA LYS A 287 -5.00 -5.97 1.28
C LYS A 287 -5.52 -4.54 1.44
N ALA A 288 -5.47 -3.98 2.64
CA ALA A 288 -5.92 -2.61 2.89
C ALA A 288 -5.07 -1.56 2.15
N LEU A 289 -3.79 -1.85 1.91
CA LEU A 289 -2.90 -1.03 1.07
C LEU A 289 -3.08 -1.31 -0.44
N GLY A 290 -3.97 -2.24 -0.80
CA GLY A 290 -4.23 -2.60 -2.19
C GLY A 290 -3.15 -3.46 -2.84
N VAL A 291 -2.28 -4.10 -2.04
CA VAL A 291 -1.22 -4.97 -2.54
C VAL A 291 -1.61 -6.43 -2.34
N PRO A 292 -1.72 -7.24 -3.40
CA PRO A 292 -1.94 -8.68 -3.26
C PRO A 292 -0.80 -9.32 -2.44
N TYR A 293 -1.15 -10.00 -1.35
CA TYR A 293 -0.16 -10.58 -0.43
C TYR A 293 0.78 -11.59 -1.12
N VAL A 294 0.29 -12.26 -2.17
CA VAL A 294 1.08 -13.18 -3.00
C VAL A 294 2.30 -12.51 -3.61
N LEU A 295 2.23 -11.21 -3.93
CA LEU A 295 3.37 -10.45 -4.46
C LEU A 295 4.41 -10.08 -3.39
N LEU A 296 4.04 -10.17 -2.11
CA LEU A 296 4.90 -9.88 -0.96
C LEU A 296 5.53 -11.14 -0.37
N LYS A 297 4.87 -12.30 -0.52
CA LYS A 297 5.33 -13.61 -0.03
C LYS A 297 6.15 -14.32 -1.12
N SER A 298 7.34 -14.79 -0.76
CA SER A 298 8.13 -15.64 -1.68
C SER A 298 7.57 -17.08 -1.69
N GLY A 299 7.48 -17.72 -2.86
CA GLY A 299 7.35 -19.17 -2.96
C GLY A 299 6.27 -19.76 -3.84
N ASN A 300 5.15 -19.13 -4.16
CA ASN A 300 4.17 -19.71 -5.08
C ASN A 300 3.91 -18.79 -6.27
N ASN A 301 4.41 -19.19 -7.44
CA ASN A 301 4.33 -18.41 -8.67
C ASN A 301 3.00 -18.59 -9.42
N ALA A 302 2.09 -19.41 -8.93
CA ALA A 302 0.79 -19.58 -9.56
C ALA A 302 0.00 -18.25 -9.51
N ASN A 303 -0.42 -17.75 -10.67
CA ASN A 303 -1.22 -16.53 -10.84
C ASN A 303 -0.50 -15.19 -10.53
N ILE A 304 0.84 -15.13 -10.52
CA ILE A 304 1.58 -13.87 -10.32
C ILE A 304 1.13 -12.82 -11.33
N ASP A 305 1.06 -13.16 -12.61
CA ASP A 305 0.69 -12.22 -13.68
C ASP A 305 -0.71 -11.64 -13.47
N ALA A 306 -1.68 -12.47 -13.08
CA ALA A 306 -3.02 -12.01 -12.78
C ALA A 306 -3.04 -11.06 -11.56
N ASN A 307 -2.29 -11.37 -10.50
CA ASN A 307 -2.18 -10.51 -9.32
C ASN A 307 -1.44 -9.22 -9.62
N GLN A 308 -0.39 -9.24 -10.45
CA GLN A 308 0.27 -8.02 -10.91
C GLN A 308 -0.68 -7.14 -11.72
N LYS A 309 -1.44 -7.72 -12.63
CA LYS A 309 -2.45 -6.99 -13.41
C LYS A 309 -3.49 -6.32 -12.52
N LEU A 310 -4.05 -7.05 -11.55
CA LEU A 310 -4.98 -6.51 -10.56
C LEU A 310 -4.36 -5.38 -9.73
N PHE A 311 -3.13 -5.56 -9.27
CA PHE A 311 -2.39 -4.55 -8.53
C PHE A 311 -2.23 -3.25 -9.32
N TYR A 312 -1.79 -3.34 -10.58
CA TYR A 312 -1.69 -2.16 -11.42
C TYR A 312 -3.05 -1.51 -11.69
N GLN A 313 -4.08 -2.29 -12.02
CA GLN A 313 -5.40 -1.77 -12.37
C GLN A 313 -6.11 -1.08 -11.20
N HIS A 314 -6.04 -1.67 -10.00
CA HIS A 314 -6.84 -1.23 -8.86
C HIS A 314 -6.08 -0.39 -7.84
N THR A 315 -4.75 -0.41 -7.84
CA THR A 315 -3.94 0.37 -6.89
C THR A 315 -3.08 1.43 -7.57
N VAL A 316 -2.22 1.04 -8.51
CA VAL A 316 -1.26 1.95 -9.14
C VAL A 316 -1.95 2.96 -10.06
N MET A 317 -2.83 2.49 -10.96
CA MET A 317 -3.50 3.36 -11.93
C MET A 317 -4.40 4.43 -11.30
N PRO A 318 -5.24 4.14 -10.29
CA PRO A 318 -6.02 5.17 -9.59
C PRO A 318 -5.15 6.26 -8.98
N ILE A 319 -4.05 5.90 -8.31
CA ILE A 319 -3.12 6.87 -7.70
C ILE A 319 -2.50 7.76 -8.79
N LEU A 320 -1.97 7.17 -9.86
CA LEU A 320 -1.39 7.93 -10.97
C LEU A 320 -2.40 8.84 -11.66
N ASN A 321 -3.65 8.37 -11.86
CA ASN A 321 -4.70 9.20 -12.41
C ASN A 321 -5.04 10.40 -11.52
N GLN A 322 -5.00 10.24 -10.20
CA GLN A 322 -5.22 11.30 -9.24
C GLN A 322 -4.13 12.39 -9.34
N PHE A 323 -2.86 11.98 -9.39
CA PHE A 323 -1.74 12.89 -9.64
C PHE A 323 -1.85 13.57 -11.01
N CYS A 324 -2.11 12.81 -12.07
CA CYS A 324 -2.30 13.37 -13.41
C CYS A 324 -3.43 14.40 -13.47
N SER A 325 -4.55 14.14 -12.78
CA SER A 325 -5.69 15.07 -12.74
C SER A 325 -5.33 16.38 -12.05
N ALA A 326 -4.61 16.34 -10.93
CA ALA A 326 -4.15 17.53 -10.23
C ALA A 326 -3.17 18.35 -11.09
N PHE A 327 -2.21 17.69 -11.74
CA PHE A 327 -1.30 18.37 -12.68
C PHE A 327 -2.02 18.94 -13.90
N MET A 328 -3.02 18.24 -14.47
CA MET A 328 -3.82 18.75 -15.58
C MET A 328 -4.62 19.97 -15.18
N LEU A 329 -5.23 19.97 -14.01
CA LEU A 329 -5.98 21.10 -13.48
C LEU A 329 -5.09 22.34 -13.35
N PHE A 330 -3.89 22.17 -12.84
CA PHE A 330 -2.95 23.27 -12.63
C PHE A 330 -2.39 23.84 -13.94
N PHE A 331 -1.89 22.98 -14.84
CA PHE A 331 -1.26 23.41 -16.09
C PHE A 331 -2.24 23.82 -17.18
N ASN A 332 -3.51 23.52 -17.04
CA ASN A 332 -4.74 23.88 -17.79
C ASN A 332 -4.56 24.42 -19.23
N ASN A 333 -3.64 24.43 -19.99
CA ASN A 333 -3.49 25.02 -21.34
C ASN A 333 -3.61 23.95 -22.45
N GLY A 334 -4.61 23.08 -22.37
CA GLY A 334 -4.81 22.01 -23.36
C GLY A 334 -3.76 20.89 -23.26
N VAL A 335 -3.05 20.80 -22.12
CA VAL A 335 -2.11 19.70 -21.82
C VAL A 335 -2.89 18.53 -21.28
N GLN A 336 -2.75 17.36 -21.90
CA GLN A 336 -3.29 16.11 -21.40
C GLN A 336 -2.17 15.26 -20.81
N ILE A 337 -2.35 14.81 -19.60
CA ILE A 337 -1.39 13.97 -18.85
C ILE A 337 -2.09 12.66 -18.49
N LYS A 338 -1.55 11.54 -18.92
CA LYS A 338 -2.10 10.20 -18.61
C LYS A 338 -0.96 9.23 -18.34
N PRO A 339 -1.15 8.24 -17.46
CA PRO A 339 -0.17 7.16 -17.32
C PRO A 339 -0.04 6.38 -18.63
N ASP A 340 1.18 6.04 -19.02
CA ASP A 340 1.40 5.20 -20.20
C ASP A 340 1.20 3.72 -19.85
N LYS A 341 -0.01 3.23 -20.06
CA LYS A 341 -0.38 1.83 -19.79
C LYS A 341 0.40 0.82 -20.64
N LEU A 342 0.81 1.23 -21.83
CA LEU A 342 1.54 0.33 -22.75
C LEU A 342 3.00 0.12 -22.34
N SER A 343 3.55 0.99 -21.52
CA SER A 343 4.89 0.82 -20.96
C SER A 343 4.94 -0.26 -19.86
N ILE A 344 3.79 -0.62 -19.28
CA ILE A 344 3.68 -1.56 -18.15
C ILE A 344 3.51 -2.98 -18.70
N PRO A 345 4.49 -3.90 -18.50
CA PRO A 345 4.40 -5.27 -19.02
C PRO A 345 3.15 -6.02 -18.57
N ALA A 346 2.78 -5.87 -17.30
CA ALA A 346 1.60 -6.53 -16.72
C ALA A 346 0.25 -6.07 -17.31
N LEU A 347 0.19 -4.87 -17.89
CA LEU A 347 -1.01 -4.33 -18.51
C LEU A 347 -1.02 -4.48 -20.04
N ARG A 348 0.10 -4.85 -20.63
CA ARG A 348 0.13 -5.15 -22.06
C ARG A 348 -0.79 -6.35 -22.33
N PRO A 349 -1.64 -6.27 -23.33
CA PRO A 349 -2.30 -7.47 -23.81
C PRO A 349 -1.25 -8.48 -24.26
N ASP A 350 -1.46 -9.76 -23.97
CA ASP A 350 -0.59 -10.84 -24.42
C ASP A 350 -0.42 -10.75 -25.95
N GLU A 351 0.82 -10.66 -26.41
CA GLU A 351 1.16 -10.53 -27.85
C GLU A 351 0.57 -11.67 -28.68
N ARG A 352 0.49 -12.86 -28.09
CA ARG A 352 -0.12 -14.01 -28.73
C ARG A 352 -1.63 -13.82 -28.89
N THR A 353 -2.31 -13.38 -27.85
CA THR A 353 -3.76 -13.10 -27.87
C THR A 353 -4.06 -11.93 -28.82
N GLN A 354 -3.21 -10.89 -28.84
CA GLN A 354 -3.34 -9.78 -29.79
C GLN A 354 -3.14 -10.22 -31.23
N SER A 355 -2.09 -10.99 -31.52
CA SER A 355 -1.84 -11.46 -32.89
C SER A 355 -2.97 -12.36 -33.40
N VAL A 356 -3.54 -13.22 -32.57
CA VAL A 356 -4.72 -14.02 -32.93
C VAL A 356 -5.94 -13.11 -33.17
N TYR A 357 -6.18 -12.12 -32.30
CA TYR A 357 -7.28 -11.18 -32.44
C TYR A 357 -7.18 -10.38 -33.74
N PHE A 358 -6.05 -9.72 -33.99
CA PHE A 358 -5.85 -8.95 -35.24
C PHE A 358 -5.85 -9.83 -36.47
N SER A 359 -5.23 -11.02 -36.41
CA SER A 359 -5.26 -11.99 -37.52
C SER A 359 -6.71 -12.38 -37.85
N THR A 360 -7.54 -12.63 -36.84
CA THR A 360 -8.95 -12.93 -37.04
C THR A 360 -9.70 -11.78 -37.69
N LEU A 361 -9.50 -10.53 -37.21
CA LEU A 361 -10.15 -9.34 -37.80
C LEU A 361 -9.74 -9.07 -39.25
N VAL A 362 -8.47 -9.27 -39.59
CA VAL A 362 -7.96 -9.15 -40.98
C VAL A 362 -8.55 -10.25 -41.83
N ASN A 363 -8.54 -11.50 -41.36
CA ASN A 363 -9.02 -12.66 -42.13
C ASN A 363 -10.55 -12.64 -42.34
N THR A 364 -11.30 -12.02 -41.42
CA THR A 364 -12.76 -11.80 -41.55
C THR A 364 -13.10 -10.56 -42.38
N GLY A 365 -12.10 -9.78 -42.83
CA GLY A 365 -12.33 -8.58 -43.59
C GLY A 365 -12.92 -7.40 -42.84
N ILE A 366 -12.75 -7.35 -41.52
CA ILE A 366 -13.27 -6.24 -40.68
C ILE A 366 -12.29 -5.08 -40.68
N ILE A 367 -10.99 -5.34 -40.67
CA ILE A 367 -9.93 -4.34 -40.69
C ILE A 367 -8.90 -4.65 -41.78
N THR A 368 -8.18 -3.60 -42.22
CA THR A 368 -7.07 -3.74 -43.16
C THR A 368 -5.81 -4.27 -42.48
N PRO A 369 -4.89 -4.90 -43.23
CA PRO A 369 -3.60 -5.31 -42.69
C PRO A 369 -2.79 -4.16 -42.08
N ASN A 370 -2.87 -2.93 -42.62
CA ASN A 370 -2.19 -1.76 -42.08
C ASN A 370 -2.80 -1.27 -40.76
N GLU A 371 -4.11 -1.35 -40.61
CA GLU A 371 -4.77 -1.06 -39.31
C GLU A 371 -4.37 -2.07 -38.24
N ALA A 372 -4.27 -3.36 -38.60
CA ALA A 372 -3.77 -4.40 -37.69
C ALA A 372 -2.29 -4.16 -37.30
N ARG A 373 -1.44 -3.78 -38.26
CA ARG A 373 -0.03 -3.44 -38.03
C ARG A 373 0.09 -2.25 -37.09
N THR A 374 -0.69 -1.20 -37.32
CA THR A 374 -0.70 -0.01 -36.48
C THR A 374 -1.21 -0.34 -35.07
N GLY A 375 -2.23 -1.19 -34.95
CA GLY A 375 -2.76 -1.67 -33.67
C GLY A 375 -1.73 -2.53 -32.89
N LEU A 376 -0.85 -3.25 -33.57
CA LEU A 376 0.26 -4.01 -33.00
C LEU A 376 1.53 -3.16 -32.78
N GLY A 377 1.53 -1.87 -33.17
CA GLY A 377 2.67 -0.96 -33.04
C GLY A 377 3.70 -1.05 -34.17
N TYR A 378 3.39 -1.75 -35.28
CA TYR A 378 4.26 -1.82 -36.45
C TYR A 378 3.96 -0.71 -37.46
N PRO A 379 4.94 -0.22 -38.23
CA PRO A 379 4.70 0.77 -39.26
C PRO A 379 3.84 0.17 -40.41
N SER A 380 3.02 1.01 -41.02
CA SER A 380 2.25 0.65 -42.21
C SER A 380 3.14 0.34 -43.41
N ILE A 381 2.67 -0.51 -44.29
CA ILE A 381 3.34 -0.93 -45.54
C ILE A 381 2.48 -0.43 -46.71
N ASP A 382 3.13 0.10 -47.76
CA ASP A 382 2.45 0.55 -48.96
C ASP A 382 1.74 -0.62 -49.66
N GLY A 383 0.48 -0.38 -50.07
CA GLY A 383 -0.34 -1.37 -50.77
C GLY A 383 -1.23 -2.27 -49.89
N GLU A 384 -1.05 -2.27 -48.53
CA GLU A 384 -1.82 -3.11 -47.59
C GLU A 384 -2.97 -2.38 -46.92
N ASN A 385 -3.61 -1.42 -47.64
CA ASN A 385 -4.76 -0.66 -47.13
C ASN A 385 -6.11 -1.23 -47.61
N SER A 386 -6.14 -2.34 -48.31
CA SER A 386 -7.37 -3.00 -48.77
C SER A 386 -7.82 -4.06 -47.81
N ILE A 387 -9.14 -4.16 -47.62
CA ILE A 387 -9.76 -5.24 -46.81
C ILE A 387 -9.62 -6.55 -47.55
N ARG A 388 -9.14 -7.59 -46.89
CA ARG A 388 -9.06 -8.95 -47.44
C ARG A 388 -10.44 -9.58 -47.38
N VAL A 389 -10.98 -9.97 -48.53
CA VAL A 389 -12.24 -10.72 -48.59
C VAL A 389 -11.99 -12.15 -48.12
N PRO A 390 -12.74 -12.69 -47.15
CA PRO A 390 -12.54 -14.08 -46.71
C PRO A 390 -12.78 -15.06 -47.84
N GLN A 391 -11.85 -15.99 -48.03
CA GLN A 391 -11.93 -17.01 -49.08
C GLN A 391 -13.16 -17.95 -48.96
N ASN A 392 -13.86 -17.93 -47.80
CA ASN A 392 -15.03 -18.77 -47.53
C ASN A 392 -16.36 -18.16 -47.99
N ILE A 393 -16.38 -16.93 -48.50
CA ILE A 393 -17.56 -16.31 -49.08
C ILE A 393 -17.52 -16.54 -50.59
N THR A 394 -17.77 -17.80 -50.95
CA THR A 394 -17.92 -18.21 -52.37
C THR A 394 -19.25 -17.63 -52.87
N GLY A 395 -19.18 -16.78 -53.87
CA GLY A 395 -20.35 -16.37 -54.63
C GLY A 395 -20.72 -14.89 -54.68
N SER A 396 -20.03 -14.00 -53.94
CA SER A 396 -20.30 -12.54 -54.00
C SER A 396 -19.21 -11.70 -54.66
N ALA A 397 -18.10 -12.29 -55.09
CA ALA A 397 -17.05 -11.56 -55.80
C ALA A 397 -17.38 -11.56 -57.33
N THR A 398 -17.76 -10.42 -57.83
CA THR A 398 -17.92 -10.14 -59.25
C THR A 398 -16.61 -10.03 -60.03
N ASP A 399 -15.47 -10.16 -59.35
CA ASP A 399 -14.14 -10.00 -59.94
C ASP A 399 -13.20 -11.13 -59.44
N ALA A 400 -12.68 -11.97 -60.37
CA ALA A 400 -11.78 -13.08 -60.08
C ALA A 400 -10.46 -12.67 -59.43
N THR A 401 -10.06 -11.37 -59.50
CA THR A 401 -8.88 -10.81 -58.85
C THR A 401 -9.06 -10.56 -57.36
N GLN A 402 -10.28 -10.63 -56.82
CA GLN A 402 -10.60 -10.41 -55.40
C GLN A 402 -10.65 -11.70 -54.57
N GLY A 403 -10.17 -12.83 -55.06
CA GLY A 403 -9.94 -14.06 -54.28
C GLY A 403 -11.16 -14.98 -54.09
N GLY A 404 -12.19 -14.87 -54.89
CA GLY A 404 -13.27 -15.85 -55.00
C GLY A 404 -12.85 -17.06 -55.84
N ARG A 405 -13.32 -18.28 -55.48
CA ARG A 405 -13.15 -19.47 -56.31
C ARG A 405 -13.91 -19.25 -57.61
N PRO A 406 -13.28 -19.44 -58.81
CA PRO A 406 -14.01 -19.29 -60.07
C PRO A 406 -15.20 -20.27 -60.10
N PRO A 407 -16.35 -19.88 -60.69
CA PRO A 407 -17.49 -20.79 -60.88
C PRO A 407 -17.00 -22.02 -61.67
N ASN A 408 -17.41 -23.21 -61.20
CA ASN A 408 -17.13 -24.46 -61.91
C ASN A 408 -17.77 -24.40 -63.30
N GLU A 409 -16.96 -24.40 -64.36
CA GLU A 409 -17.35 -24.49 -65.75
C GLU A 409 -17.86 -25.91 -66.16
N GLU A 410 -18.10 -26.84 -65.23
CA GLU A 410 -18.44 -28.24 -65.52
C GLU A 410 -19.93 -28.59 -65.40
N SER A 411 -20.89 -27.65 -65.45
CA SER A 411 -22.28 -28.01 -65.40
C SER A 411 -23.11 -27.70 -66.69
N GLU A 412 -22.44 -27.38 -67.82
CA GLU A 412 -23.15 -27.07 -69.08
C GLU A 412 -22.90 -28.07 -70.26
N THR A 413 -22.57 -29.32 -70.01
CA THR A 413 -22.47 -30.31 -71.09
C THR A 413 -23.01 -31.67 -70.75
N LEU A 414 -24.28 -31.78 -70.41
CA LEU A 414 -25.02 -33.06 -70.40
C LEU A 414 -26.52 -32.85 -70.59
N ASP A 415 -26.93 -32.17 -71.68
CA ASP A 415 -28.30 -32.27 -72.21
C ASP A 415 -28.29 -31.97 -73.71
N GLU A 416 -27.68 -32.87 -74.52
CA GLU A 416 -28.01 -33.06 -75.94
C GLU A 416 -27.27 -34.27 -76.48
N GLU A 417 -27.86 -35.44 -76.32
CA GLU A 417 -27.77 -36.53 -77.32
C GLU A 417 -28.66 -37.70 -76.86
N GLY A 418 -29.61 -37.94 -77.66
CA GLY A 418 -30.27 -39.27 -77.58
C GLY A 418 -31.71 -39.36 -77.90
N THR A 419 -32.15 -38.81 -78.99
CA THR A 419 -33.31 -39.38 -79.71
C THR A 419 -32.94 -39.71 -81.11
N SER A 420 -32.62 -40.94 -81.40
CA SER A 420 -32.94 -41.56 -82.71
C SER A 420 -32.82 -43.07 -82.57
N ASP A 421 -33.92 -43.68 -82.73
CA ASP A 421 -34.21 -44.79 -83.68
C ASP A 421 -34.04 -46.28 -83.29
N GLU A 422 -35.18 -46.94 -83.45
CA GLU A 422 -35.40 -48.23 -84.06
C GLU A 422 -35.29 -49.50 -83.19
N GLY A 423 -36.49 -50.14 -83.23
CA GLY A 423 -36.58 -51.58 -83.25
C GLY A 423 -37.71 -52.18 -82.44
#